data_e1babfd02cc1579da057dd2e65712d1f
#
_entry.id   e1babfd02cc1579da057dd2e65712d1f
#
_cell.length_a   1.000
_cell.length_b   1.000
_cell.length_c   1.000
_cell.angle_alpha   90.00
_cell.angle_beta   90.00
_cell.angle_gamma   90.00
#
_symmetry.space_group_name_H-M   'P 1'
#
loop_
_entity.id
_entity.type
_entity.pdbx_description
1 polymer ?
#
loop_
_entity_poly.entity_id
_entity_poly.type
_entity_poly.pdbx_seq_one_letter_code
_entity_poly.pdbx_strand_id
1 'polypeptide(L)'
;DQGGNIVAPMQGEMGTGGGGAAALAEVTRDGIGHYTRVYGTRPVDAVDRAAWLWAEQRRLQTETRLGIPALVHEECLTGLAAWKAATVPTPLAWGASFDPDAVREVGVRIGSSMRKLGIHQGLAPVLDVIRDPRWGRVDECIGEDPYLVGTIGTAYVQGLQSEGVHATLKHFLGYSASAAGRNHAPVHVGPREVADVFLPP
;
A
#
# COMPACT_ATOMS: atom_id res chain seq x y z
N ASP A 1 -4.30 20.53 0.01
CA ASP A 1 -3.83 20.39 -1.36
C ASP A 1 -4.53 21.36 -2.30
N GLN A 2 -3.80 22.31 -2.84
CA GLN A 2 -4.35 23.27 -3.79
C GLN A 2 -4.59 22.55 -5.14
N GLY A 3 -5.82 22.10 -5.35
CA GLY A 3 -6.24 21.46 -6.58
C GLY A 3 -6.06 19.96 -6.65
N GLY A 4 -6.51 19.25 -5.62
CA GLY A 4 -6.46 17.79 -5.49
C GLY A 4 -6.90 17.01 -6.70
N ASN A 5 -6.07 17.01 -7.73
CA ASN A 5 -6.25 16.10 -8.86
C ASN A 5 -5.73 14.73 -8.43
N ILE A 6 -6.66 13.83 -8.17
CA ILE A 6 -6.39 12.41 -8.02
C ILE A 6 -5.85 11.93 -9.37
N VAL A 7 -4.75 11.19 -9.34
CA VAL A 7 -4.14 10.65 -10.56
C VAL A 7 -5.10 9.66 -11.21
N ALA A 8 -5.45 9.84 -12.47
CA ALA A 8 -6.13 8.80 -13.25
C ALA A 8 -5.27 7.50 -13.18
N PRO A 9 -5.86 6.33 -13.03
CA PRO A 9 -7.24 5.93 -13.29
C PRO A 9 -8.17 5.95 -12.08
N MET A 10 -7.72 6.39 -10.92
CA MET A 10 -8.51 6.33 -9.68
C MET A 10 -9.57 7.42 -9.55
N GLN A 11 -9.57 8.44 -10.42
CA GLN A 11 -10.55 9.53 -10.38
C GLN A 11 -12.00 9.06 -10.49
N GLY A 12 -12.25 8.00 -11.27
CA GLY A 12 -13.59 7.44 -11.44
C GLY A 12 -14.07 6.59 -10.27
N GLU A 13 -13.16 6.02 -9.49
CA GLU A 13 -13.46 5.12 -8.38
C GLU A 13 -13.60 5.85 -7.03
N MET A 14 -12.89 6.95 -6.85
CA MET A 14 -12.84 7.66 -5.57
C MET A 14 -13.76 8.89 -5.48
N GLY A 15 -14.51 9.17 -6.51
CA GLY A 15 -15.41 10.32 -6.58
C GLY A 15 -14.66 11.65 -6.77
N THR A 16 -15.26 12.56 -7.47
CA THR A 16 -14.73 13.89 -7.79
C THR A 16 -14.96 14.90 -6.66
N GLY A 17 -14.62 14.55 -5.44
CA GLY A 17 -14.66 15.48 -4.33
C GLY A 17 -13.60 16.58 -4.52
N GLY A 18 -13.85 17.52 -5.39
CA GLY A 18 -13.03 18.73 -5.58
C GLY A 18 -13.11 19.65 -4.37
N GLY A 19 -12.49 19.26 -3.26
CA GLY A 19 -12.42 20.08 -2.07
C GLY A 19 -10.99 20.54 -1.81
N GLY A 20 -10.75 21.85 -1.80
CA GLY A 20 -9.49 22.44 -1.34
C GLY A 20 -9.30 22.33 0.18
N ALA A 21 -8.32 23.06 0.75
CA ALA A 21 -7.99 23.05 2.16
C ALA A 21 -9.18 23.32 3.09
N ALA A 22 -10.14 24.16 2.67
CA ALA A 22 -11.38 24.41 3.41
C ALA A 22 -12.25 23.16 3.55
N ALA A 23 -12.34 22.34 2.49
CA ALA A 23 -13.06 21.08 2.54
C ALA A 23 -12.36 20.05 3.41
N LEU A 24 -11.03 20.04 3.45
CA LEU A 24 -10.29 19.16 4.36
C LEU A 24 -10.60 19.51 5.83
N ALA A 25 -10.54 20.78 6.21
CA ALA A 25 -10.85 21.21 7.56
C ALA A 25 -12.30 20.86 7.98
N GLU A 26 -13.25 20.95 7.06
CA GLU A 26 -14.64 20.57 7.28
C GLU A 26 -14.80 19.06 7.50
N VAL A 27 -14.25 18.24 6.59
CA VAL A 27 -14.40 16.78 6.69
C VAL A 27 -13.61 16.18 7.85
N THR A 28 -12.61 16.87 8.35
CA THR A 28 -11.80 16.44 9.51
C THR A 28 -12.15 17.18 10.80
N ARG A 29 -13.25 17.92 10.83
CA ARG A 29 -13.68 18.72 12.01
C ARG A 29 -13.79 17.89 13.30
N ASP A 30 -14.29 16.67 13.19
CA ASP A 30 -14.45 15.77 14.33
C ASP A 30 -13.26 14.79 14.48
N GLY A 31 -12.31 14.81 13.57
CA GLY A 31 -11.21 13.89 13.41
C GLY A 31 -11.28 13.10 12.11
N ILE A 32 -10.24 12.34 11.83
CA ILE A 32 -10.19 11.42 10.67
C ILE A 32 -9.36 10.20 11.03
N GLY A 33 -9.77 9.01 10.56
CA GLY A 33 -9.07 7.76 10.86
C GLY A 33 -7.78 7.58 10.07
N HIS A 34 -7.78 7.91 8.77
CA HIS A 34 -6.65 7.68 7.88
C HIS A 34 -6.41 8.85 6.93
N TYR A 35 -5.11 9.16 6.73
CA TYR A 35 -4.62 9.88 5.55
C TYR A 35 -3.98 8.91 4.59
N THR A 36 -4.39 8.98 3.33
CA THR A 36 -3.86 8.13 2.26
C THR A 36 -3.03 8.94 1.28
N ARG A 37 -1.94 8.35 0.80
CA ARG A 37 -1.11 8.88 -0.28
C ARG A 37 -0.69 10.34 -0.09
N VAL A 38 -0.24 10.66 1.12
CA VAL A 38 0.23 11.99 1.48
C VAL A 38 1.42 12.42 0.60
N TYR A 39 2.24 11.46 0.21
CA TYR A 39 3.44 11.65 -0.62
C TYR A 39 3.27 11.16 -2.06
N GLY A 40 2.37 10.22 -2.31
CA GLY A 40 2.28 9.46 -3.54
C GLY A 40 1.29 9.98 -4.59
N THR A 41 0.53 11.04 -4.32
CA THR A 41 -0.46 11.56 -5.29
C THR A 41 0.14 12.46 -6.36
N ARG A 42 1.25 13.12 -6.06
CA ARG A 42 1.99 14.02 -6.97
C ARG A 42 3.42 14.20 -6.47
N PRO A 43 4.35 14.70 -7.30
CA PRO A 43 5.67 15.10 -6.83
C PRO A 43 5.57 16.18 -5.76
N VAL A 44 6.08 15.89 -4.57
CA VAL A 44 6.15 16.82 -3.43
C VAL A 44 7.55 16.74 -2.81
N ASP A 45 8.03 17.85 -2.26
CA ASP A 45 9.22 17.80 -1.42
C ASP A 45 8.91 17.02 -0.15
N ALA A 46 9.76 16.05 0.19
CA ALA A 46 9.50 15.14 1.30
C ALA A 46 9.56 15.85 2.65
N VAL A 47 10.45 16.83 2.81
CA VAL A 47 10.62 17.57 4.06
C VAL A 47 9.44 18.50 4.29
N ASP A 48 9.06 19.27 3.26
CA ASP A 48 7.92 20.18 3.34
C ASP A 48 6.62 19.40 3.62
N ARG A 49 6.47 18.24 2.99
CA ARG A 49 5.28 17.41 3.19
C ARG A 49 5.27 16.76 4.57
N ALA A 50 6.42 16.35 5.11
CA ALA A 50 6.53 15.85 6.47
C ALA A 50 6.19 16.94 7.50
N ALA A 51 6.65 18.16 7.29
CA ALA A 51 6.30 19.32 8.13
C ALA A 51 4.79 19.59 8.11
N TRP A 52 4.17 19.54 6.93
CA TRP A 52 2.71 19.66 6.79
C TRP A 52 1.99 18.53 7.55
N LEU A 53 2.41 17.28 7.37
CA LEU A 53 1.80 16.14 8.05
C LEU A 53 1.92 16.25 9.56
N TRP A 54 3.06 16.68 10.07
CA TRP A 54 3.27 16.91 11.50
C TRP A 54 2.32 17.99 12.06
N ALA A 55 2.17 19.11 11.35
CA ALA A 55 1.25 20.16 11.74
C ALA A 55 -0.20 19.67 11.74
N GLU A 56 -0.59 18.88 10.74
CA GLU A 56 -1.93 18.31 10.61
C GLU A 56 -2.23 17.28 11.71
N GLN A 57 -1.30 16.39 12.03
CA GLN A 57 -1.43 15.45 13.15
C GLN A 57 -1.60 16.20 14.48
N ARG A 58 -0.84 17.28 14.66
CA ARG A 58 -0.99 18.14 15.84
C ARG A 58 -2.35 18.82 15.88
N ARG A 59 -2.83 19.35 14.75
CA ARG A 59 -4.17 19.94 14.65
C ARG A 59 -5.25 18.93 15.04
N LEU A 60 -5.18 17.71 14.54
CA LEU A 60 -6.13 16.64 14.89
C LEU A 60 -6.16 16.38 16.39
N GLN A 61 -4.99 16.37 17.05
CA GLN A 61 -4.90 16.14 18.49
C GLN A 61 -5.42 17.31 19.34
N THR A 62 -5.22 18.55 18.89
CA THR A 62 -5.46 19.73 19.73
C THR A 62 -6.72 20.52 19.39
N GLU A 63 -7.24 20.37 18.17
CA GLU A 63 -8.32 21.19 17.63
C GLU A 63 -9.55 20.40 17.20
N THR A 64 -9.52 19.06 17.27
CA THR A 64 -10.70 18.25 16.97
C THR A 64 -11.34 17.66 18.23
N ARG A 65 -12.63 17.34 18.11
CA ARG A 65 -13.40 16.81 19.24
C ARG A 65 -12.84 15.54 19.85
N LEU A 66 -12.26 14.65 19.02
CA LEU A 66 -11.75 13.36 19.47
C LEU A 66 -10.31 13.42 19.97
N GLY A 67 -9.51 14.37 19.50
CA GLY A 67 -8.10 14.48 19.85
C GLY A 67 -7.23 13.29 19.44
N ILE A 68 -7.65 12.54 18.41
CA ILE A 68 -6.99 11.31 17.95
C ILE A 68 -6.23 11.61 16.66
N PRO A 69 -4.90 11.32 16.60
CA PRO A 69 -4.15 11.46 15.36
C PRO A 69 -4.57 10.39 14.32
N ALA A 70 -4.40 10.71 13.05
CA ALA A 70 -4.73 9.81 11.96
C ALA A 70 -3.63 8.76 11.71
N LEU A 71 -4.00 7.57 11.29
CA LEU A 71 -3.07 6.66 10.61
C LEU A 71 -2.71 7.22 9.22
N VAL A 72 -1.47 7.05 8.83
CA VAL A 72 -0.98 7.46 7.52
C VAL A 72 -0.53 6.22 6.77
N HIS A 73 -1.07 5.99 5.57
CA HIS A 73 -0.66 4.87 4.74
C HIS A 73 -0.23 5.32 3.34
N GLU A 74 0.71 4.57 2.77
CA GLU A 74 1.25 4.78 1.44
C GLU A 74 1.41 3.46 0.69
N GLU A 75 1.48 3.55 -0.64
CA GLU A 75 1.96 2.44 -1.46
C GLU A 75 3.47 2.26 -1.26
N CYS A 76 3.89 1.01 -1.13
CA CYS A 76 5.29 0.69 -0.83
C CYS A 76 5.78 -0.60 -1.50
N LEU A 77 5.09 -1.04 -2.55
CA LEU A 77 5.36 -2.32 -3.19
C LEU A 77 6.76 -2.38 -3.84
N THR A 78 7.16 -1.33 -4.55
CA THR A 78 8.46 -1.23 -5.22
C THR A 78 9.34 -0.13 -4.62
N GLY A 79 9.28 0.04 -3.32
CA GLY A 79 9.81 1.17 -2.59
C GLY A 79 8.68 2.11 -2.15
N LEU A 80 8.96 3.03 -1.27
CA LEU A 80 7.99 4.05 -0.89
C LEU A 80 7.57 4.85 -2.13
N ALA A 81 6.27 4.89 -2.42
CA ALA A 81 5.72 5.65 -3.54
C ALA A 81 5.74 7.17 -3.26
N ALA A 82 6.92 7.74 -3.24
CA ALA A 82 7.16 9.16 -3.05
C ALA A 82 8.19 9.70 -4.04
N TRP A 83 8.08 10.97 -4.40
CA TRP A 83 9.03 11.62 -5.29
C TRP A 83 10.45 11.54 -4.74
N LYS A 84 11.41 11.11 -5.57
CA LYS A 84 12.81 10.87 -5.23
C LYS A 84 13.09 9.76 -4.20
N ALA A 85 12.11 8.97 -3.81
CA ALA A 85 12.36 7.77 -3.02
C ALA A 85 13.07 6.70 -3.87
N ALA A 86 13.79 5.81 -3.19
CA ALA A 86 14.43 4.67 -3.85
C ALA A 86 13.37 3.71 -4.42
N THR A 87 13.59 3.26 -5.64
CA THR A 87 12.76 2.24 -6.29
C THR A 87 13.52 0.92 -6.33
N VAL A 88 12.84 -0.16 -6.02
CA VAL A 88 13.34 -1.53 -6.08
C VAL A 88 12.61 -2.31 -7.17
N PRO A 89 13.12 -3.47 -7.62
CA PRO A 89 12.41 -4.33 -8.57
C PRO A 89 11.01 -4.71 -8.09
N THR A 90 10.14 -5.12 -9.04
CA THR A 90 8.78 -5.57 -8.72
C THR A 90 8.80 -6.89 -7.92
N PRO A 91 7.73 -7.22 -7.20
CA PRO A 91 7.62 -8.46 -6.44
C PRO A 91 7.82 -9.73 -7.26
N LEU A 92 7.47 -9.73 -8.53
CA LEU A 92 7.76 -10.85 -9.43
C LEU A 92 9.28 -11.12 -9.51
N ALA A 93 10.09 -10.09 -9.53
CA ALA A 93 11.55 -10.25 -9.47
C ALA A 93 12.03 -10.71 -8.09
N TRP A 94 11.34 -10.35 -7.00
CA TRP A 94 11.66 -10.86 -5.67
C TRP A 94 11.44 -12.38 -5.61
N GLY A 95 10.30 -12.86 -6.12
CA GLY A 95 10.04 -14.30 -6.22
C GLY A 95 11.10 -15.03 -7.06
N ALA A 96 11.47 -14.45 -8.19
CA ALA A 96 12.48 -15.00 -9.08
C ALA A 96 13.91 -15.02 -8.49
N SER A 97 14.18 -14.26 -7.45
CA SER A 97 15.45 -14.29 -6.73
C SER A 97 15.61 -15.54 -5.86
N PHE A 98 14.51 -16.11 -5.37
CA PHE A 98 14.49 -17.16 -4.35
C PHE A 98 15.30 -16.82 -3.08
N ASP A 99 15.43 -15.52 -2.79
CA ASP A 99 16.23 -15.00 -1.67
C ASP A 99 15.36 -14.22 -0.68
N PRO A 100 14.79 -14.87 0.33
CA PRO A 100 13.96 -14.21 1.34
C PRO A 100 14.76 -13.23 2.20
N ASP A 101 16.07 -13.45 2.41
CA ASP A 101 16.88 -12.55 3.23
C ASP A 101 17.09 -11.21 2.52
N ALA A 102 17.36 -11.21 1.22
CA ALA A 102 17.43 -10.00 0.42
C ALA A 102 16.08 -9.24 0.42
N VAL A 103 14.95 -9.94 0.31
CA VAL A 103 13.62 -9.32 0.34
C VAL A 103 13.30 -8.74 1.72
N ARG A 104 13.71 -9.41 2.79
CA ARG A 104 13.59 -8.86 4.15
C ARG A 104 14.38 -7.56 4.30
N GLU A 105 15.61 -7.49 3.80
CA GLU A 105 16.41 -6.26 3.81
C GLU A 105 15.76 -5.13 3.01
N VAL A 106 15.14 -5.45 1.87
CA VAL A 106 14.31 -4.51 1.09
C VAL A 106 13.18 -3.96 1.97
N GLY A 107 12.45 -4.83 2.67
CA GLY A 107 11.40 -4.44 3.61
C GLY A 107 11.89 -3.50 4.71
N VAL A 108 13.05 -3.77 5.31
CA VAL A 108 13.70 -2.90 6.31
C VAL A 108 13.96 -1.50 5.74
N ARG A 109 14.57 -1.40 4.55
CA ARG A 109 14.90 -0.11 3.93
C ARG A 109 13.65 0.71 3.58
N ILE A 110 12.61 0.03 3.10
CA ILE A 110 11.31 0.66 2.82
C ILE A 110 10.68 1.15 4.12
N GLY A 111 10.60 0.30 5.14
CA GLY A 111 10.03 0.63 6.45
C GLY A 111 10.74 1.81 7.10
N SER A 112 12.08 1.82 7.09
CA SER A 112 12.88 2.94 7.59
C SER A 112 12.58 4.25 6.89
N SER A 113 12.43 4.24 5.57
CA SER A 113 12.05 5.43 4.80
C SER A 113 10.65 5.93 5.18
N MET A 114 9.70 5.01 5.29
CA MET A 114 8.31 5.32 5.66
C MET A 114 8.24 5.89 7.09
N ARG A 115 8.92 5.26 8.04
CA ARG A 115 8.92 5.69 9.44
C ARG A 115 9.46 7.11 9.62
N LYS A 116 10.54 7.45 8.91
CA LYS A 116 11.14 8.81 8.93
C LYS A 116 10.20 9.89 8.41
N LEU A 117 9.25 9.54 7.56
CA LEU A 117 8.27 10.47 6.98
C LEU A 117 6.91 10.46 7.72
N GLY A 118 6.81 9.75 8.86
CA GLY A 118 5.59 9.69 9.64
C GLY A 118 4.50 8.80 9.04
N ILE A 119 4.87 7.83 8.22
CA ILE A 119 3.96 6.84 7.63
C ILE A 119 3.90 5.62 8.54
N HIS A 120 2.69 5.16 8.85
CA HIS A 120 2.45 4.09 9.82
C HIS A 120 2.16 2.75 9.18
N GLN A 121 1.65 2.74 7.93
CA GLN A 121 1.19 1.54 7.24
C GLN A 121 1.58 1.57 5.77
N GLY A 122 2.08 0.43 5.28
CA GLY A 122 2.37 0.19 3.88
C GLY A 122 1.30 -0.70 3.24
N LEU A 123 0.85 -0.36 2.03
CA LEU A 123 -0.14 -1.14 1.29
C LEU A 123 0.51 -2.27 0.49
N ALA A 124 1.31 -3.08 1.17
CA ALA A 124 2.04 -4.25 0.66
C ALA A 124 2.29 -5.26 1.80
N PRO A 125 2.59 -6.53 1.50
CA PRO A 125 2.82 -7.14 0.18
C PRO A 125 1.51 -7.57 -0.52
N VAL A 126 1.60 -7.81 -1.84
CA VAL A 126 0.58 -8.52 -2.60
C VAL A 126 0.85 -10.02 -2.51
N LEU A 127 -0.07 -10.76 -1.88
CA LEU A 127 0.02 -12.20 -1.66
C LEU A 127 -0.87 -13.00 -2.63
N ASP A 128 -1.39 -12.34 -3.66
CA ASP A 128 -2.14 -13.02 -4.70
C ASP A 128 -1.23 -13.99 -5.45
N VAL A 129 -1.67 -15.25 -5.55
CA VAL A 129 -0.98 -16.29 -6.31
C VAL A 129 -1.39 -16.16 -7.78
N ILE A 130 -0.47 -15.96 -8.69
CA ILE A 130 -0.75 -15.76 -10.13
C ILE A 130 -1.43 -17.02 -10.69
N ARG A 131 -2.61 -16.83 -11.31
CA ARG A 131 -3.38 -17.91 -11.98
C ARG A 131 -3.66 -17.61 -13.44
N ASP A 132 -3.78 -16.36 -13.84
CA ASP A 132 -4.01 -15.95 -15.21
C ASP A 132 -3.00 -14.85 -15.61
N PRO A 133 -2.07 -15.13 -16.54
CA PRO A 133 -1.04 -14.16 -16.95
C PRO A 133 -1.60 -12.94 -17.69
N ARG A 134 -2.87 -12.96 -18.08
CA ARG A 134 -3.55 -11.80 -18.69
C ARG A 134 -3.96 -10.74 -17.68
N TRP A 135 -3.97 -11.10 -16.38
CA TRP A 135 -4.31 -10.14 -15.33
C TRP A 135 -3.28 -9.01 -15.25
N GLY A 136 -3.75 -7.77 -15.33
CA GLY A 136 -2.87 -6.58 -15.45
C GLY A 136 -2.03 -6.25 -14.21
N ARG A 137 -2.18 -7.04 -13.11
CA ARG A 137 -1.42 -6.85 -11.85
C ARG A 137 -0.46 -8.00 -11.54
N VAL A 138 -0.11 -8.78 -12.55
CA VAL A 138 0.79 -9.93 -12.39
C VAL A 138 2.17 -9.52 -11.83
N ASP A 139 2.72 -8.41 -12.27
CA ASP A 139 4.02 -7.92 -11.82
C ASP A 139 4.04 -7.42 -10.36
N GLU A 140 2.87 -7.17 -9.78
CA GLU A 140 2.73 -6.88 -8.36
C GLU A 140 2.81 -8.14 -7.49
N CYS A 141 2.67 -9.34 -8.09
CA CYS A 141 2.66 -10.61 -7.39
C CYS A 141 4.05 -11.24 -7.33
N ILE A 142 4.29 -12.04 -6.30
CA ILE A 142 5.57 -12.70 -6.05
C ILE A 142 5.77 -13.91 -6.98
N GLY A 143 4.68 -14.63 -7.33
CA GLY A 143 4.78 -15.79 -8.19
C GLY A 143 3.51 -16.62 -8.28
N GLU A 144 3.64 -17.83 -8.82
CA GLU A 144 2.57 -18.79 -9.08
C GLU A 144 2.50 -19.91 -8.03
N ASP A 145 3.52 -20.04 -7.18
CA ASP A 145 3.61 -21.06 -6.15
C ASP A 145 3.23 -20.49 -4.79
N PRO A 146 2.19 -21.04 -4.09
CA PRO A 146 1.72 -20.51 -2.82
C PRO A 146 2.79 -20.52 -1.71
N TYR A 147 3.66 -21.54 -1.70
CA TYR A 147 4.73 -21.64 -0.70
C TYR A 147 5.77 -20.54 -0.90
N LEU A 148 6.19 -20.31 -2.15
CA LEU A 148 7.12 -19.24 -2.49
C LEU A 148 6.52 -17.87 -2.14
N VAL A 149 5.26 -17.64 -2.50
CA VAL A 149 4.55 -16.39 -2.19
C VAL A 149 4.51 -16.14 -0.69
N GLY A 150 4.14 -17.16 0.10
CA GLY A 150 4.11 -17.06 1.57
C GLY A 150 5.50 -16.82 2.17
N THR A 151 6.53 -17.52 1.68
CA THR A 151 7.90 -17.38 2.20
C THR A 151 8.47 -15.98 1.95
N ILE A 152 8.41 -15.52 0.72
CA ILE A 152 8.91 -14.19 0.32
C ILE A 152 8.06 -13.07 0.92
N GLY A 153 6.73 -13.24 0.92
CA GLY A 153 5.81 -12.28 1.53
C GLY A 153 6.04 -12.11 3.03
N THR A 154 6.25 -13.22 3.76
CA THR A 154 6.60 -13.20 5.19
C THR A 154 7.91 -12.45 5.44
N ALA A 155 8.94 -12.68 4.63
CA ALA A 155 10.21 -11.98 4.75
C ALA A 155 10.06 -10.46 4.58
N TYR A 156 9.29 -10.03 3.58
CA TYR A 156 8.96 -8.62 3.38
C TYR A 156 8.23 -8.01 4.58
N VAL A 157 7.19 -8.70 5.09
CA VAL A 157 6.42 -8.27 6.27
C VAL A 157 7.31 -8.11 7.49
N GLN A 158 8.18 -9.09 7.76
CA GLN A 158 9.14 -9.03 8.87
C GLN A 158 10.08 -7.82 8.75
N GLY A 159 10.59 -7.56 7.55
CA GLY A 159 11.43 -6.40 7.29
C GLY A 159 10.71 -5.09 7.54
N LEU A 160 9.51 -4.92 6.97
CA LEU A 160 8.72 -3.70 7.10
C LEU A 160 8.33 -3.44 8.58
N GLN A 161 7.87 -4.49 9.28
CA GLN A 161 7.41 -4.39 10.66
C GLN A 161 8.54 -4.20 11.66
N SER A 162 9.77 -4.62 11.36
CA SER A 162 10.93 -4.36 12.21
C SER A 162 11.22 -2.87 12.36
N GLU A 163 10.78 -2.05 11.42
CA GLU A 163 10.87 -0.58 11.45
C GLU A 163 9.63 0.10 12.06
N GLY A 164 8.68 -0.69 12.60
CA GLY A 164 7.45 -0.17 13.22
C GLY A 164 6.41 0.30 12.22
N VAL A 165 6.42 -0.20 10.98
CA VAL A 165 5.41 0.08 9.95
C VAL A 165 4.54 -1.15 9.76
N HIS A 166 3.23 -0.99 9.82
CA HIS A 166 2.28 -2.08 9.59
C HIS A 166 2.27 -2.47 8.11
N ALA A 167 2.32 -3.77 7.84
CA ALA A 167 2.08 -4.32 6.50
C ALA A 167 0.58 -4.50 6.25
N THR A 168 0.19 -4.56 4.98
CA THR A 168 -1.16 -4.88 4.54
C THR A 168 -1.12 -6.10 3.63
N LEU A 169 -1.63 -7.22 4.14
CA LEU A 169 -1.73 -8.45 3.35
C LEU A 169 -2.89 -8.33 2.36
N LYS A 170 -2.61 -8.24 1.08
CA LYS A 170 -3.63 -8.04 0.05
C LYS A 170 -3.42 -8.97 -1.15
N HIS A 171 -4.50 -9.35 -1.87
CA HIS A 171 -5.89 -8.96 -1.64
C HIS A 171 -6.65 -10.19 -1.14
N PHE A 172 -7.13 -10.17 0.03
CA PHE A 172 -7.88 -11.29 0.59
C PHE A 172 -9.29 -11.32 -0.01
N LEU A 173 -9.66 -12.30 -0.92
CA LEU A 173 -8.82 -13.43 -1.30
C LEU A 173 -9.17 -13.80 -2.74
N GLY A 174 -8.16 -14.30 -3.51
CA GLY A 174 -8.39 -14.88 -4.85
C GLY A 174 -8.50 -13.87 -5.99
N TYR A 175 -8.11 -12.63 -5.80
CA TYR A 175 -8.24 -11.55 -6.80
C TYR A 175 -7.49 -11.84 -8.12
N SER A 176 -6.36 -12.54 -8.06
CA SER A 176 -5.58 -12.98 -9.23
C SER A 176 -6.31 -13.96 -10.15
N ALA A 177 -7.36 -14.62 -9.65
CA ALA A 177 -8.21 -15.53 -10.42
C ALA A 177 -9.42 -14.84 -11.07
N SER A 178 -9.41 -13.54 -11.21
CA SER A 178 -10.46 -12.76 -11.87
C SER A 178 -10.73 -13.29 -13.28
N ALA A 179 -12.00 -13.46 -13.62
CA ALA A 179 -12.43 -14.07 -14.87
C ALA A 179 -11.81 -13.41 -16.11
N ALA A 180 -11.14 -14.23 -16.94
CA ALA A 180 -10.42 -13.80 -18.13
C ALA A 180 -9.31 -12.76 -17.89
N GLY A 181 -8.73 -12.70 -16.69
CA GLY A 181 -7.71 -11.74 -16.31
C GLY A 181 -8.20 -10.28 -16.20
N ARG A 182 -9.49 -10.07 -16.23
CA ARG A 182 -10.06 -8.71 -16.18
C ARG A 182 -10.12 -8.21 -14.74
N ASN A 183 -9.60 -7.03 -14.52
CA ASN A 183 -9.65 -6.40 -13.20
C ASN A 183 -11.12 -6.21 -12.76
N HIS A 184 -11.40 -6.47 -11.48
CA HIS A 184 -12.75 -6.42 -10.89
C HIS A 184 -13.77 -7.44 -11.45
N ALA A 185 -13.36 -8.37 -12.30
CA ALA A 185 -14.26 -9.43 -12.76
C ALA A 185 -14.53 -10.44 -11.63
N PRO A 186 -15.68 -11.16 -11.69
CA PRO A 186 -15.97 -12.21 -10.72
C PRO A 186 -14.87 -13.27 -10.63
N VAL A 187 -14.69 -13.81 -9.44
CA VAL A 187 -13.78 -14.93 -9.16
C VAL A 187 -14.62 -16.17 -8.92
N HIS A 188 -14.33 -17.24 -9.67
CA HIS A 188 -14.99 -18.53 -9.55
C HIS A 188 -13.98 -19.59 -9.11
N VAL A 189 -13.86 -19.81 -7.82
CA VAL A 189 -12.95 -20.81 -7.23
C VAL A 189 -13.69 -21.72 -6.27
N GLY A 190 -13.30 -23.00 -6.25
CA GLY A 190 -13.87 -23.98 -5.32
C GLY A 190 -13.22 -23.91 -3.93
N PRO A 191 -13.88 -24.43 -2.89
CA PRO A 191 -13.35 -24.40 -1.52
C PRO A 191 -11.97 -25.04 -1.37
N ARG A 192 -11.69 -26.10 -2.12
CA ARG A 192 -10.38 -26.75 -2.10
C ARG A 192 -9.29 -25.87 -2.71
N GLU A 193 -9.56 -25.23 -3.83
CA GLU A 193 -8.60 -24.30 -4.44
C GLU A 193 -8.32 -23.08 -3.54
N VAL A 194 -9.36 -22.61 -2.86
CA VAL A 194 -9.19 -21.58 -1.81
C VAL A 194 -8.21 -22.06 -0.74
N ALA A 195 -8.44 -23.26 -0.19
CA ALA A 195 -7.62 -23.81 0.89
C ALA A 195 -6.19 -24.17 0.47
N ASP A 196 -5.99 -24.66 -0.75
CA ASP A 196 -4.71 -25.19 -1.19
C ASP A 196 -3.82 -24.12 -1.89
N VAL A 197 -4.42 -23.09 -2.45
CA VAL A 197 -3.70 -22.10 -3.29
C VAL A 197 -3.76 -20.68 -2.74
N PHE A 198 -4.95 -20.15 -2.46
CA PHE A 198 -5.08 -18.71 -2.17
C PHE A 198 -4.96 -18.37 -0.70
N LEU A 199 -5.29 -19.30 0.19
CA LEU A 199 -5.23 -19.08 1.64
C LEU A 199 -3.85 -19.28 2.27
N PRO A 200 -2.98 -20.20 1.77
CA PRO A 200 -1.69 -20.47 2.42
C PRO A 200 -0.73 -19.28 2.52
N PRO A 201 -0.59 -18.41 1.48
CA PRO A 201 0.28 -17.23 1.65
C PRO A 201 -0.21 -16.30 2.73
#